data_97f00bfa8e5f1001ee2a70eeb43228c9
#
_entry.id   97f00bfa8e5f1001ee2a70eeb43228c9
#
_cell.length_a   1.000
_cell.length_b   1.000
_cell.length_c   1.000
_cell.angle_alpha   90.00
_cell.angle_beta   90.00
_cell.angle_gamma   90.00
#
_symmetry.space_group_name_H-M   'P 1'
#
loop_
_entity.id
_entity.type
_entity.pdbx_description
1 polymer ?
#
loop_
_entity_poly.entity_id
_entity_poly.type
_entity_poly.pdbx_seq_one_letter_code
_entity_poly.pdbx_strand_id
1 'polypeptide(L)'
;MPKGYLIARVDITDPKAYAAYAEVAGKAIAKHGVKLLARGGRFEALEGTARARNVVIECESYEAARAFYFSPEYSGARAMREGAAQVEYVLVEGV
;
A
#
# COMPACT_ATOMS: atom_id res chain seq x y z
N MET A 1 20.79 9.46 -1.19
CA MET A 1 19.49 9.90 -1.75
C MET A 1 18.36 9.38 -0.88
N PRO A 2 17.40 10.22 -0.50
CA PRO A 2 16.29 9.77 0.32
C PRO A 2 15.42 8.75 -0.41
N LYS A 3 14.92 7.78 0.33
CA LYS A 3 13.95 6.82 -0.20
C LYS A 3 12.56 7.45 -0.25
N GLY A 4 11.65 6.83 -0.98
CA GLY A 4 10.24 7.19 -0.98
C GLY A 4 9.43 6.11 -0.29
N TYR A 5 8.43 6.51 0.47
CA TYR A 5 7.59 5.56 1.20
C TYR A 5 6.13 5.75 0.85
N LEU A 6 5.46 4.63 0.66
CA LEU A 6 4.01 4.59 0.54
C LEU A 6 3.49 3.95 1.81
N ILE A 7 2.61 4.67 2.50
CA ILE A 7 2.04 4.20 3.76
C ILE A 7 0.53 4.12 3.59
N ALA A 8 -0.01 2.93 3.74
CA ALA A 8 -1.44 2.69 3.59
C ALA A 8 -2.03 2.18 4.90
N ARG A 9 -3.19 2.71 5.25
CA ARG A 9 -3.95 2.29 6.42
C ARG A 9 -5.32 1.88 5.94
N VAL A 10 -5.74 0.67 6.28
CA VAL A 10 -6.85 0.01 5.60
C VAL A 10 -7.81 -0.62 6.60
N ASP A 11 -9.12 -0.41 6.38
CA ASP A 11 -10.17 -1.21 7.01
C ASP A 11 -10.88 -1.97 5.90
N ILE A 12 -10.78 -3.30 5.94
CA ILE A 12 -11.35 -4.16 4.90
C ILE A 12 -12.82 -4.39 5.18
N THR A 13 -13.70 -4.11 4.20
CA THR A 13 -15.12 -4.34 4.32
C THR A 13 -15.60 -5.54 3.51
N ASP A 14 -14.87 -5.90 2.45
CA ASP A 14 -15.14 -7.10 1.65
C ASP A 14 -13.84 -7.89 1.53
N PRO A 15 -13.62 -8.87 2.42
CA PRO A 15 -12.35 -9.62 2.42
C PRO A 15 -12.08 -10.38 1.13
N LYS A 16 -13.11 -10.87 0.46
CA LYS A 16 -12.93 -11.64 -0.77
C LYS A 16 -12.41 -10.77 -1.92
N ALA A 17 -13.04 -9.61 -2.11
CA ALA A 17 -12.59 -8.68 -3.14
C ALA A 17 -11.22 -8.11 -2.80
N TYR A 18 -10.95 -7.84 -1.52
CA TYR A 18 -9.66 -7.34 -1.10
C TYR A 18 -8.55 -8.37 -1.32
N ALA A 19 -8.83 -9.66 -1.11
CA ALA A 19 -7.87 -10.73 -1.35
C ALA A 19 -7.48 -10.79 -2.83
N ALA A 20 -8.45 -10.60 -3.73
CA ALA A 20 -8.17 -10.55 -5.17
C ALA A 20 -7.27 -9.35 -5.51
N TYR A 21 -7.55 -8.19 -4.93
CA TYR A 21 -6.68 -7.02 -5.06
C TYR A 21 -5.27 -7.31 -4.56
N ALA A 22 -5.14 -7.92 -3.38
CA ALA A 22 -3.84 -8.15 -2.76
C ALA A 22 -2.96 -9.05 -3.62
N GLU A 23 -3.55 -10.04 -4.29
CA GLU A 23 -2.81 -10.91 -5.20
C GLU A 23 -2.23 -10.13 -6.38
N VAL A 24 -3.04 -9.30 -7.03
CA VAL A 24 -2.60 -8.49 -8.16
C VAL A 24 -1.59 -7.43 -7.71
N ALA A 25 -1.84 -6.81 -6.56
CA ALA A 25 -0.91 -5.83 -6.00
C ALA A 25 0.46 -6.45 -5.70
N GLY A 26 0.48 -7.70 -5.22
CA GLY A 26 1.73 -8.42 -4.97
C GLY A 26 2.55 -8.61 -6.25
N LYS A 27 1.88 -8.87 -7.36
CA LYS A 27 2.57 -8.98 -8.67
C LYS A 27 3.14 -7.64 -9.11
N ALA A 28 2.41 -6.55 -8.92
CA ALA A 28 2.90 -5.21 -9.25
C ALA A 28 4.12 -4.86 -8.40
N ILE A 29 4.08 -5.18 -7.11
CA ILE A 29 5.19 -4.96 -6.19
C ILE A 29 6.44 -5.70 -6.67
N ALA A 30 6.29 -6.97 -7.04
CA ALA A 30 7.40 -7.78 -7.53
C ALA A 30 7.95 -7.22 -8.84
N LYS A 31 7.08 -6.83 -9.76
CA LYS A 31 7.50 -6.31 -11.07
C LYS A 31 8.31 -5.02 -10.94
N HIS A 32 7.89 -4.13 -10.05
CA HIS A 32 8.56 -2.83 -9.88
C HIS A 32 9.74 -2.88 -8.92
N GLY A 33 9.97 -4.02 -8.27
CA GLY A 33 11.10 -4.18 -7.37
C GLY A 33 11.02 -3.31 -6.11
N VAL A 34 9.83 -2.90 -5.72
CA VAL A 34 9.63 -2.14 -4.49
C VAL A 34 9.61 -3.09 -3.29
N LYS A 35 9.89 -2.58 -2.12
CA LYS A 35 10.12 -3.40 -0.94
C LYS A 35 8.99 -3.23 0.08
N LEU A 36 8.34 -4.32 0.44
CA LEU A 36 7.36 -4.32 1.53
C LEU A 36 8.10 -4.36 2.86
N LEU A 37 7.87 -3.37 3.70
CA LEU A 37 8.46 -3.31 5.04
C LEU A 37 7.47 -3.76 6.11
N ALA A 38 6.18 -3.51 5.91
CA ALA A 38 5.12 -3.98 6.78
C ALA A 38 3.89 -4.24 5.94
N ARG A 39 3.15 -5.31 6.28
CA ARG A 39 1.95 -5.68 5.55
C ARG A 39 0.98 -6.40 6.47
N GLY A 40 0.15 -5.62 7.17
CA GLY A 40 -0.91 -6.19 8.00
C GLY A 40 -0.44 -6.99 9.19
N GLY A 41 0.75 -6.68 9.71
CA GLY A 41 1.26 -7.35 10.89
C GLY A 41 0.62 -6.85 12.17
N ARG A 42 1.14 -7.32 13.29
CA ARG A 42 0.69 -6.90 14.61
C ARG A 42 0.84 -5.39 14.76
N PHE A 43 -0.16 -4.73 15.32
CA PHE A 43 -0.16 -3.28 15.46
C PHE A 43 -0.82 -2.88 16.79
N GLU A 44 -0.60 -1.63 17.17
CA GLU A 44 -1.17 -1.06 18.39
C GLU A 44 -1.42 0.43 18.14
N ALA A 45 -2.60 0.91 18.46
CA ALA A 45 -2.90 2.34 18.37
C ALA A 45 -2.35 3.03 19.63
N LEU A 46 -1.29 3.78 19.47
CA LEU A 46 -0.66 4.48 20.59
C LEU A 46 -1.32 5.82 20.86
N GLU A 47 -1.77 6.49 19.81
CA GLU A 47 -2.51 7.74 19.89
C GLU A 47 -3.53 7.77 18.75
N GLY A 48 -4.71 8.26 19.04
CA GLY A 48 -5.78 8.37 18.06
C GLY A 48 -6.38 7.02 17.70
N THR A 49 -7.03 6.99 16.55
CA THR A 49 -7.69 5.79 16.02
C THR A 49 -6.83 5.19 14.93
N ALA A 50 -6.54 3.90 15.05
CA ALA A 50 -5.80 3.16 14.03
C ALA A 50 -6.78 2.37 13.17
N ARG A 51 -6.36 2.05 11.93
CA ARG A 51 -7.05 1.09 11.10
C ARG A 51 -6.43 -0.28 11.29
N ALA A 52 -7.18 -1.33 10.95
CA ALA A 52 -6.79 -2.70 11.27
C ALA A 52 -5.59 -3.20 10.47
N ARG A 53 -5.39 -2.68 9.25
CA ARG A 53 -4.30 -3.15 8.38
C ARG A 53 -3.39 -1.98 8.01
N ASN A 54 -2.11 -2.14 8.30
CA ASN A 54 -1.11 -1.10 8.04
C ASN A 54 -0.04 -1.66 7.11
N VAL A 55 0.25 -0.92 6.03
CA VAL A 55 1.19 -1.36 5.01
C VAL A 55 2.22 -0.26 4.79
N VAL A 56 3.50 -0.63 4.72
CA VAL A 56 4.58 0.30 4.43
C VAL A 56 5.41 -0.28 3.28
N ILE A 57 5.56 0.51 2.22
CA ILE A 57 6.33 0.13 1.05
C ILE A 57 7.48 1.12 0.87
N GLU A 58 8.69 0.60 0.66
CA GLU A 58 9.87 1.42 0.41
C GLU A 58 10.23 1.37 -1.07
N CYS A 59 10.49 2.55 -1.64
CA CYS A 59 10.93 2.70 -3.03
C CYS A 59 12.23 3.49 -3.06
N GLU A 60 12.94 3.43 -4.19
CA GLU A 60 14.25 4.06 -4.35
C GLU A 60 14.23 5.57 -4.06
N SER A 61 13.10 6.23 -4.40
CA SER A 61 12.96 7.68 -4.24
C SER A 61 11.47 8.03 -4.14
N TYR A 62 11.19 9.27 -3.81
CA TYR A 62 9.84 9.82 -3.85
C TYR A 62 9.23 9.64 -5.24
N GLU A 63 9.99 9.99 -6.29
CA GLU A 63 9.52 9.90 -7.67
C GLU A 63 9.23 8.45 -8.06
N ALA A 64 10.07 7.53 -7.64
CA ALA A 64 9.88 6.10 -7.92
C ALA A 64 8.62 5.58 -7.23
N ALA A 65 8.37 6.01 -6.00
CA ALA A 65 7.17 5.61 -5.26
C ALA A 65 5.91 6.14 -5.96
N ARG A 66 5.96 7.40 -6.40
CA ARG A 66 4.85 8.00 -7.13
C ARG A 66 4.60 7.26 -8.45
N ALA A 67 5.67 6.94 -9.17
CA ALA A 67 5.56 6.20 -10.43
C ALA A 67 4.96 4.81 -10.23
N PHE A 68 5.34 4.12 -9.15
CA PHE A 68 4.77 2.83 -8.82
C PHE A 68 3.27 2.94 -8.55
N TYR A 69 2.87 3.92 -7.73
CA TYR A 69 1.46 4.07 -7.36
C TYR A 69 0.58 4.31 -8.59
N PHE A 70 1.06 5.10 -9.54
CA PHE A 70 0.32 5.42 -10.75
C PHE A 70 0.64 4.50 -11.93
N SER A 71 1.43 3.45 -11.72
CA SER A 71 1.73 2.49 -12.78
C SER A 71 0.44 1.78 -13.24
N PRO A 72 0.38 1.33 -14.50
CA PRO A 72 -0.77 0.58 -14.98
C PRO A 72 -1.06 -0.65 -14.15
N GLU A 73 0.01 -1.37 -13.72
CA GLU A 73 -0.13 -2.58 -12.93
C GLU A 73 -0.80 -2.31 -11.59
N TYR A 74 -0.33 -1.30 -10.87
CA TYR A 74 -0.90 -1.01 -9.56
C TYR A 74 -2.25 -0.31 -9.66
N SER A 75 -2.43 0.54 -10.66
CA SER A 75 -3.71 1.20 -10.91
C SER A 75 -4.81 0.17 -11.22
N GLY A 76 -4.47 -0.85 -12.00
CA GLY A 76 -5.40 -1.96 -12.26
C GLY A 76 -5.75 -2.72 -10.99
N ALA A 77 -4.76 -2.95 -10.13
CA ALA A 77 -5.00 -3.60 -8.84
C ALA A 77 -5.93 -2.76 -7.97
N ARG A 78 -5.66 -1.45 -7.86
CA ARG A 78 -6.48 -0.56 -7.02
C ARG A 78 -7.96 -0.55 -7.43
N ALA A 79 -8.22 -0.62 -8.72
CA ALA A 79 -9.60 -0.66 -9.21
C ALA A 79 -10.35 -1.87 -8.65
N MET A 80 -9.67 -2.97 -8.40
CA MET A 80 -10.29 -4.20 -7.89
C MET A 80 -10.78 -4.08 -6.45
N ARG A 81 -10.24 -3.13 -5.66
CA ARG A 81 -10.64 -2.97 -4.25
C ARG A 81 -11.63 -1.84 -4.03
N GLU A 82 -12.12 -1.21 -5.08
CA GLU A 82 -13.12 -0.17 -4.97
C GLU A 82 -14.36 -0.72 -4.29
N GLY A 83 -14.81 -0.05 -3.21
CA GLY A 83 -15.95 -0.52 -2.43
C GLY A 83 -15.64 -1.67 -1.48
N ALA A 84 -14.43 -2.23 -1.50
CA ALA A 84 -14.05 -3.38 -0.68
C ALA A 84 -13.29 -2.98 0.59
N ALA A 85 -12.86 -1.73 0.70
CA ALA A 85 -12.08 -1.26 1.85
C ALA A 85 -12.12 0.25 1.94
N GLN A 86 -11.89 0.75 3.16
CA GLN A 86 -11.60 2.16 3.39
C GLN A 86 -10.10 2.30 3.51
N VAL A 87 -9.50 3.12 2.67
CA VAL A 87 -8.05 3.23 2.57
C VAL A 87 -7.61 4.68 2.72
N GLU A 88 -6.63 4.89 3.58
CA GLU A 88 -5.88 6.14 3.63
C GLU A 88 -4.47 5.82 3.15
N TYR A 89 -4.01 6.56 2.17
CA TYR A 89 -2.75 6.27 1.49
C TYR A 89 -1.93 7.54 1.39
N VAL A 90 -0.70 7.51 1.86
CA VAL A 90 0.16 8.69 1.81
C VAL A 90 1.51 8.33 1.19
N LEU A 91 2.04 9.27 0.41
CA LEU A 91 3.38 9.20 -0.16
C LEU A 91 4.25 10.21 0.57
N VAL A 92 5.37 9.76 1.13
CA VAL A 92 6.26 10.65 1.87
C VAL A 92 7.71 10.34 1.54
N GLU A 93 8.51 11.40 1.44
CA GLU A 93 9.95 11.25 1.22
C GLU A 93 10.65 10.95 2.54
N GLY A 94 11.60 10.03 2.50
CA GLY A 94 12.40 9.69 3.66
C GLY A 94 13.44 10.74 4.00
N VAL A 95 14.10 10.54 5.11
CA VAL A 95 15.18 11.45 5.57
C VAL A 95 16.51 11.16 4.90
#